data_9b9d35ddd190249e388fe70c433180e3
#
_entry.id   9b9d35ddd190249e388fe70c433180e3
#
_cell.length_a   1.000
_cell.length_b   1.000
_cell.length_c   1.000
_cell.angle_alpha   90.00
_cell.angle_beta   90.00
_cell.angle_gamma   90.00
#
_symmetry.space_group_name_H-M   'P 1'
#
loop_
_entity.id
_entity.type
_entity.pdbx_description
1 polymer ?
#
loop_
_entity_poly.entity_id
_entity_poly.type
_entity_poly.pdbx_seq_one_letter_code
_entity_poly.pdbx_strand_id
1 'polypeptide(L)'
;ALLGCAKTNQPSSPEEAKKAQTVTIGYTQFPTNIDPADEYNGWFTVRYGVGETLFKMDYQLEPQPWLAEKIEQPSQLEWKITLRNDVTFQNGEKMTGAKVEASLKRLIEKSKRAADDLGIESIHSDGQTVTIKTKIEQPIMKNLLAEPYAVIVDVEGKAASDKAPVGTGPFLIKTYTPETGATLEAYENYWGGKAKVAQVQIKYFSDPTAISAALQSKEVDAVYGLPYANLASYKKDSQYKISEKEGGRYLSYVYNFENPYVADDQFRQDLDTLVDKKTYTESLFKGAAVPATGPIPSSSDFALDKSVHEFNVEKAKKLLDEAGYKDTDGDGYREKDGQKVSIELLSFTRLPEMPLAVEASQQQLKEVGIEATIKKVEVSAV
;
A
#
# COMPACT_ATOMS: atom_id res chain seq x y z
N ALA A 1 -2.90 26.54 -53.76
CA ALA A 1 -2.13 25.48 -53.14
C ALA A 1 -1.29 26.09 -52.00
N LEU A 2 -1.74 25.94 -50.75
CA LEU A 2 -0.98 26.29 -49.55
C LEU A 2 -0.59 24.99 -48.86
N LEU A 3 0.66 24.57 -49.03
CA LEU A 3 1.30 23.50 -48.31
C LEU A 3 1.64 24.03 -46.90
N GLY A 4 0.88 23.67 -45.89
CA GLY A 4 1.20 23.86 -44.50
C GLY A 4 2.23 22.83 -44.06
N CYS A 5 3.50 23.23 -43.89
CA CYS A 5 4.52 22.44 -43.24
C CYS A 5 4.15 22.30 -41.73
N ALA A 6 3.67 21.13 -41.33
CA ALA A 6 3.67 20.76 -39.92
C ALA A 6 5.12 20.66 -39.44
N LYS A 7 5.56 21.62 -38.63
CA LYS A 7 6.84 21.54 -37.92
C LYS A 7 6.71 20.41 -36.88
N THR A 8 7.29 19.26 -37.21
CA THR A 8 7.66 18.28 -36.20
C THR A 8 8.76 18.91 -35.33
N ASN A 9 8.43 19.28 -34.11
CA ASN A 9 9.41 19.71 -33.12
C ASN A 9 10.32 18.51 -32.77
N GLN A 10 11.36 18.29 -33.55
CA GLN A 10 12.47 17.44 -33.13
C GLN A 10 13.29 18.20 -32.07
N PRO A 11 13.68 17.54 -30.98
CA PRO A 11 14.52 18.15 -29.95
C PRO A 11 15.82 18.65 -30.55
N SER A 12 16.21 19.87 -30.22
CA SER A 12 17.37 20.55 -30.80
C SER A 12 18.71 20.16 -30.16
N SER A 13 18.66 19.39 -29.04
CA SER A 13 19.86 18.88 -28.36
C SER A 13 19.60 17.52 -27.68
N PRO A 14 20.66 16.72 -27.39
CA PRO A 14 20.53 15.50 -26.62
C PRO A 14 19.92 15.73 -25.22
N GLU A 15 20.10 16.90 -24.65
CA GLU A 15 19.57 17.27 -23.34
C GLU A 15 18.07 17.59 -23.41
N GLU A 16 17.63 18.26 -24.48
CA GLU A 16 16.20 18.48 -24.77
C GLU A 16 15.48 17.18 -25.13
N ALA A 17 16.14 16.28 -25.86
CA ALA A 17 15.63 14.96 -26.16
C ALA A 17 15.45 14.11 -24.87
N LYS A 18 16.39 14.22 -23.93
CA LYS A 18 16.34 13.55 -22.63
C LYS A 18 15.25 14.13 -21.74
N LYS A 19 15.07 15.46 -21.77
CA LYS A 19 14.00 16.16 -21.05
C LYS A 19 12.61 15.81 -21.60
N ALA A 20 12.47 15.66 -22.92
CA ALA A 20 11.23 15.25 -23.58
C ALA A 20 10.81 13.79 -23.28
N GLN A 21 11.71 12.97 -22.74
CA GLN A 21 11.48 11.58 -22.37
C GLN A 21 11.48 11.35 -20.84
N THR A 22 11.43 12.42 -20.05
CA THR A 22 11.40 12.35 -18.59
C THR A 22 9.97 12.57 -18.11
N VAL A 23 9.52 11.72 -17.18
CA VAL A 23 8.25 11.89 -16.45
C VAL A 23 8.58 12.18 -14.99
N THR A 24 7.96 13.22 -14.43
CA THR A 24 8.08 13.56 -13.02
C THR A 24 6.82 13.19 -12.28
N ILE A 25 6.95 12.39 -11.22
CA ILE A 25 5.83 11.90 -10.41
C ILE A 25 5.97 12.43 -8.97
N GLY A 26 4.92 13.08 -8.48
CA GLY A 26 4.82 13.51 -7.10
C GLY A 26 4.23 12.42 -6.20
N TYR A 27 4.82 12.24 -5.02
CA TYR A 27 4.37 11.32 -3.99
C TYR A 27 4.24 12.03 -2.64
N THR A 28 3.22 11.69 -1.87
CA THR A 28 3.04 12.11 -0.47
C THR A 28 3.62 11.11 0.53
N GLN A 29 4.12 9.99 0.04
CA GLN A 29 4.79 8.96 0.84
C GLN A 29 6.13 8.64 0.20
N PHE A 30 7.17 8.58 1.02
CA PHE A 30 8.52 8.27 0.56
C PHE A 30 9.25 7.49 1.65
N PRO A 31 9.84 6.33 1.34
CA PRO A 31 10.52 5.52 2.34
C PRO A 31 11.89 6.10 2.69
N THR A 32 12.38 5.82 3.89
CA THR A 32 13.72 6.21 4.33
C THR A 32 14.84 5.48 3.58
N ASN A 33 14.55 4.27 3.16
CA ASN A 33 15.37 3.47 2.26
C ASN A 33 14.48 2.65 1.32
N ILE A 34 15.05 2.00 0.33
CA ILE A 34 14.29 1.27 -0.70
C ILE A 34 14.67 -0.23 -0.74
N ASP A 35 15.25 -0.74 0.33
CA ASP A 35 15.49 -2.18 0.49
C ASP A 35 14.16 -2.92 0.67
N PRO A 36 13.78 -3.85 -0.24
CA PRO A 36 12.49 -4.51 -0.15
C PRO A 36 12.34 -5.40 1.09
N ALA A 37 13.44 -5.87 1.66
CA ALA A 37 13.43 -6.72 2.85
C ALA A 37 13.27 -5.93 4.16
N ASP A 38 13.27 -4.59 4.10
CA ASP A 38 13.18 -3.74 5.27
C ASP A 38 11.76 -3.16 5.39
N GLU A 39 11.10 -3.41 6.51
CA GLU A 39 9.74 -2.96 6.81
C GLU A 39 8.75 -3.18 5.63
N TYR A 40 8.16 -2.10 5.11
CA TYR A 40 7.23 -2.08 3.98
C TYR A 40 7.83 -1.46 2.71
N ASN A 41 9.15 -1.33 2.64
CA ASN A 41 9.82 -0.63 1.55
C ASN A 41 9.71 -1.35 0.20
N GLY A 42 9.47 -2.67 0.20
CA GLY A 42 9.19 -3.44 -1.02
C GLY A 42 8.05 -2.88 -1.86
N TRP A 43 7.02 -2.27 -1.23
CA TRP A 43 5.94 -1.60 -1.94
C TRP A 43 6.42 -0.46 -2.84
N PHE A 44 7.44 0.27 -2.41
CA PHE A 44 8.05 1.34 -3.21
C PHE A 44 8.97 0.78 -4.28
N THR A 45 9.74 -0.26 -3.96
CA THR A 45 10.63 -0.93 -4.92
C THR A 45 9.85 -1.47 -6.13
N VAL A 46 8.70 -2.10 -5.88
CA VAL A 46 7.79 -2.56 -6.95
C VAL A 46 7.13 -1.38 -7.65
N ARG A 47 6.60 -0.42 -6.91
CA ARG A 47 5.86 0.74 -7.46
C ARG A 47 6.73 1.62 -8.35
N TYR A 48 8.01 1.76 -8.01
CA TYR A 48 8.97 2.50 -8.82
C TYR A 48 9.49 1.70 -10.03
N GLY A 49 9.09 0.44 -10.15
CA GLY A 49 9.50 -0.42 -11.25
C GLY A 49 10.97 -0.86 -11.16
N VAL A 50 11.55 -0.86 -9.95
CA VAL A 50 12.94 -1.27 -9.71
C VAL A 50 13.06 -2.78 -9.53
N GLY A 51 12.12 -3.38 -8.83
CA GLY A 51 12.15 -4.80 -8.53
C GLY A 51 10.81 -5.49 -8.75
N GLU A 52 10.89 -6.79 -8.94
CA GLU A 52 9.76 -7.66 -9.21
C GLU A 52 9.79 -8.88 -8.29
N THR A 53 8.62 -9.44 -8.02
CA THR A 53 8.44 -10.65 -7.21
C THR A 53 8.26 -11.89 -8.11
N LEU A 54 8.29 -13.08 -7.56
CA LEU A 54 8.06 -14.31 -8.33
C LEU A 54 6.63 -14.38 -8.90
N PHE A 55 5.66 -13.87 -8.15
CA PHE A 55 4.27 -13.69 -8.55
C PHE A 55 3.83 -12.27 -8.27
N LYS A 56 2.76 -11.81 -8.89
CA LYS A 56 2.14 -10.51 -8.63
C LYS A 56 0.64 -10.66 -8.45
N MET A 57 0.06 -9.86 -7.56
CA MET A 57 -1.39 -9.81 -7.39
C MET A 57 -2.03 -9.04 -8.56
N ASP A 58 -3.09 -9.59 -9.13
CA ASP A 58 -3.97 -8.84 -10.04
C ASP A 58 -5.02 -8.03 -9.27
N TYR A 59 -5.92 -7.36 -9.99
CA TYR A 59 -6.98 -6.55 -9.36
C TYR A 59 -8.10 -7.37 -8.72
N GLN A 60 -8.17 -8.67 -8.98
CA GLN A 60 -9.05 -9.63 -8.32
C GLN A 60 -8.42 -10.23 -7.07
N LEU A 61 -7.20 -9.78 -6.71
CA LEU A 61 -6.37 -10.28 -5.61
C LEU A 61 -5.90 -11.73 -5.83
N GLU A 62 -5.82 -12.17 -7.09
CA GLU A 62 -5.29 -13.46 -7.46
C GLU A 62 -3.82 -13.37 -7.85
N PRO A 63 -2.94 -14.24 -7.33
CA PRO A 63 -1.52 -14.21 -7.65
C PRO A 63 -1.27 -14.80 -9.04
N GLN A 64 -0.70 -13.97 -9.92
CA GLN A 64 -0.34 -14.31 -11.30
C GLN A 64 1.18 -14.54 -11.43
N PRO A 65 1.63 -15.38 -12.38
CA PRO A 65 3.06 -15.52 -12.70
C PRO A 65 3.71 -14.17 -13.04
N TRP A 66 4.94 -13.96 -12.56
CA TRP A 66 5.76 -12.78 -12.93
C TRP A 66 7.18 -13.21 -13.26
N LEU A 67 8.12 -13.28 -12.28
CA LEU A 67 9.45 -13.84 -12.51
C LEU A 67 9.45 -15.38 -12.51
N ALA A 68 8.45 -16.00 -11.89
CA ALA A 68 8.18 -17.42 -12.01
C ALA A 68 7.18 -17.69 -13.14
N GLU A 69 7.36 -18.79 -13.86
CA GLU A 69 6.40 -19.29 -14.85
C GLU A 69 5.30 -20.13 -14.20
N LYS A 70 5.69 -20.97 -13.22
CA LYS A 70 4.76 -21.83 -12.51
C LYS A 70 5.24 -22.20 -11.11
N ILE A 71 4.33 -22.71 -10.31
CA ILE A 71 4.57 -23.28 -9.01
C ILE A 71 3.80 -24.59 -8.88
N GLU A 72 4.43 -25.61 -8.32
CA GLU A 72 3.87 -26.93 -8.06
C GLU A 72 4.05 -27.26 -6.57
N GLN A 73 3.17 -28.04 -6.02
CA GLN A 73 3.24 -28.50 -4.63
C GLN A 73 3.38 -30.03 -4.60
N PRO A 74 4.61 -30.58 -4.66
CA PRO A 74 4.85 -32.02 -4.65
C PRO A 74 4.40 -32.70 -3.36
N SER A 75 4.43 -31.99 -2.23
CA SER A 75 3.90 -32.42 -0.93
C SER A 75 3.37 -31.23 -0.14
N GLN A 76 2.69 -31.50 0.98
CA GLN A 76 2.09 -30.46 1.83
C GLN A 76 3.11 -29.39 2.32
N LEU A 77 4.38 -29.78 2.46
CA LEU A 77 5.44 -28.91 2.96
C LEU A 77 6.48 -28.52 1.90
N GLU A 78 6.23 -28.85 0.63
CA GLU A 78 7.20 -28.60 -0.43
C GLU A 78 6.59 -27.89 -1.62
N TRP A 79 7.27 -26.84 -2.08
CA TRP A 79 6.90 -26.03 -3.22
C TRP A 79 8.04 -26.00 -4.23
N LYS A 80 7.74 -26.30 -5.49
CA LYS A 80 8.67 -26.29 -6.60
C LYS A 80 8.32 -25.19 -7.58
N ILE A 81 9.21 -24.22 -7.77
CA ILE A 81 9.01 -23.01 -8.56
C ILE A 81 9.90 -23.08 -9.78
N THR A 82 9.32 -22.95 -10.97
CA THR A 82 10.05 -22.83 -12.23
C THR A 82 10.17 -21.36 -12.58
N LEU A 83 11.40 -20.87 -12.74
CA LEU A 83 11.70 -19.50 -13.07
C LEU A 83 11.71 -19.27 -14.58
N ARG A 84 11.43 -18.02 -14.99
CA ARG A 84 11.73 -17.56 -16.34
C ARG A 84 13.20 -17.66 -16.65
N ASN A 85 13.55 -17.90 -17.90
CA ASN A 85 14.96 -18.05 -18.32
C ASN A 85 15.49 -16.83 -19.11
N ASP A 86 14.64 -15.83 -19.36
CA ASP A 86 14.92 -14.64 -20.18
C ASP A 86 15.14 -13.37 -19.33
N VAL A 87 15.23 -13.49 -18.00
CA VAL A 87 15.39 -12.36 -17.09
C VAL A 87 16.85 -12.10 -16.76
N THR A 88 17.24 -10.82 -16.82
CA THR A 88 18.50 -10.32 -16.29
C THR A 88 18.26 -9.28 -15.21
N PHE A 89 19.13 -9.24 -14.22
CA PHE A 89 19.20 -8.13 -13.27
C PHE A 89 19.70 -6.85 -13.95
N GLN A 90 19.48 -5.71 -13.32
CA GLN A 90 19.87 -4.40 -13.84
C GLN A 90 21.39 -4.18 -13.92
N ASN A 91 22.20 -5.05 -13.34
CA ASN A 91 23.65 -5.11 -13.54
C ASN A 91 24.08 -6.02 -14.71
N GLY A 92 23.12 -6.59 -15.46
CA GLY A 92 23.36 -7.47 -16.59
C GLY A 92 23.53 -8.96 -16.25
N GLU A 93 23.59 -9.31 -14.97
CA GLU A 93 23.69 -10.70 -14.52
C GLU A 93 22.36 -11.45 -14.77
N LYS A 94 22.47 -12.71 -15.19
CA LYS A 94 21.30 -13.56 -15.41
C LYS A 94 20.62 -13.94 -14.10
N MET A 95 19.29 -13.88 -14.05
CA MET A 95 18.50 -14.39 -12.93
C MET A 95 18.49 -15.94 -13.00
N THR A 96 19.21 -16.56 -12.08
CA THR A 96 19.27 -18.02 -11.92
C THR A 96 18.56 -18.45 -10.64
N GLY A 97 18.26 -19.74 -10.51
CA GLY A 97 17.72 -20.30 -9.27
C GLY A 97 18.62 -20.00 -8.07
N ALA A 98 19.93 -20.05 -8.23
CA ALA A 98 20.89 -19.75 -7.16
C ALA A 98 20.79 -18.28 -6.69
N LYS A 99 20.60 -17.32 -7.60
CA LYS A 99 20.42 -15.92 -7.23
C LYS A 99 19.06 -15.66 -6.55
N VAL A 100 18.01 -16.32 -7.00
CA VAL A 100 16.68 -16.27 -6.35
C VAL A 100 16.74 -16.89 -4.95
N GLU A 101 17.40 -18.05 -4.81
CA GLU A 101 17.64 -18.68 -3.50
C GLU A 101 18.39 -17.74 -2.55
N ALA A 102 19.46 -17.09 -3.01
CA ALA A 102 20.23 -16.13 -2.22
C ALA A 102 19.38 -14.92 -1.81
N SER A 103 18.56 -14.39 -2.71
CA SER A 103 17.64 -13.28 -2.44
C SER A 103 16.60 -13.66 -1.36
N LEU A 104 15.98 -14.81 -1.47
CA LEU A 104 14.98 -15.28 -0.49
C LEU A 104 15.62 -15.62 0.87
N LYS A 105 16.83 -16.19 0.89
CA LYS A 105 17.60 -16.40 2.14
C LYS A 105 17.89 -15.09 2.84
N ARG A 106 18.39 -14.08 2.11
CA ARG A 106 18.58 -12.75 2.66
C ARG A 106 17.27 -12.16 3.21
N LEU A 107 16.17 -12.33 2.50
CA LEU A 107 14.85 -11.84 2.94
C LEU A 107 14.50 -12.39 4.32
N ILE A 108 14.52 -13.70 4.51
CA ILE A 108 14.14 -14.34 5.79
C ILE A 108 15.15 -14.08 6.92
N GLU A 109 16.41 -13.79 6.61
CA GLU A 109 17.40 -13.36 7.60
C GLU A 109 17.16 -11.92 8.06
N LYS A 110 16.77 -11.03 7.13
CA LYS A 110 16.63 -9.60 7.41
C LYS A 110 15.25 -9.22 7.92
N SER A 111 14.19 -9.84 7.40
CA SER A 111 12.80 -9.52 7.72
C SER A 111 12.17 -10.59 8.61
N LYS A 112 11.97 -10.26 9.89
CA LYS A 112 11.24 -11.14 10.81
C LYS A 112 9.82 -11.43 10.29
N ARG A 113 9.13 -10.41 9.76
CA ARG A 113 7.79 -10.56 9.18
C ARG A 113 7.79 -11.59 8.06
N ALA A 114 8.69 -11.47 7.09
CA ALA A 114 8.77 -12.42 5.98
C ALA A 114 9.16 -13.83 6.46
N ALA A 115 10.05 -13.95 7.45
CA ALA A 115 10.43 -15.25 8.01
C ALA A 115 9.24 -15.93 8.70
N ASP A 116 8.45 -15.19 9.47
CA ASP A 116 7.27 -15.71 10.17
C ASP A 116 6.16 -16.06 9.16
N ASP A 117 5.89 -15.19 8.17
CA ASP A 117 4.85 -15.41 7.15
C ASP A 117 5.16 -16.61 6.26
N LEU A 118 6.38 -16.70 5.73
CA LEU A 118 6.77 -17.75 4.79
C LEU A 118 7.00 -19.11 5.47
N GLY A 119 7.41 -19.12 6.73
CA GLY A 119 7.66 -20.34 7.50
C GLY A 119 8.67 -21.28 6.85
N ILE A 120 9.66 -20.75 6.14
CA ILE A 120 10.63 -21.54 5.36
C ILE A 120 11.57 -22.31 6.29
N GLU A 121 11.71 -23.62 6.04
CA GLU A 121 12.72 -24.47 6.64
C GLU A 121 14.00 -24.49 5.83
N SER A 122 13.85 -24.69 4.51
CA SER A 122 15.00 -24.71 3.59
C SER A 122 14.62 -24.22 2.19
N ILE A 123 15.62 -23.67 1.50
CA ILE A 123 15.52 -23.30 0.08
C ILE A 123 16.70 -23.94 -0.63
N HIS A 124 16.42 -24.55 -1.77
CA HIS A 124 17.41 -25.16 -2.64
C HIS A 124 17.11 -24.86 -4.10
N SER A 125 18.14 -24.63 -4.90
CA SER A 125 18.01 -24.38 -6.34
C SER A 125 18.75 -25.41 -7.18
N ASP A 126 18.18 -25.70 -8.33
CA ASP A 126 18.81 -26.50 -9.40
C ASP A 126 18.45 -25.84 -10.75
N GLY A 127 19.43 -25.23 -11.40
CA GLY A 127 19.23 -24.46 -12.62
C GLY A 127 18.24 -23.32 -12.46
N GLN A 128 17.11 -23.38 -13.17
CA GLN A 128 16.00 -22.43 -13.09
C GLN A 128 14.85 -22.93 -12.19
N THR A 129 15.10 -23.91 -11.37
CA THR A 129 14.12 -24.43 -10.40
C THR A 129 14.54 -24.07 -8.98
N VAL A 130 13.59 -23.55 -8.19
CA VAL A 130 13.78 -23.28 -6.77
C VAL A 130 12.77 -24.14 -5.99
N THR A 131 13.27 -24.93 -5.06
CA THR A 131 12.47 -25.76 -4.16
C THR A 131 12.48 -25.13 -2.76
N ILE A 132 11.30 -24.88 -2.22
CA ILE A 132 11.10 -24.36 -0.87
C ILE A 132 10.45 -25.43 -0.03
N LYS A 133 11.02 -25.74 1.14
CA LYS A 133 10.38 -26.52 2.19
C LYS A 133 9.95 -25.62 3.32
N THR A 134 8.78 -25.86 3.86
CA THR A 134 8.21 -25.09 4.97
C THR A 134 8.12 -25.93 6.24
N LYS A 135 8.16 -25.28 7.40
CA LYS A 135 8.03 -25.91 8.71
C LYS A 135 6.62 -26.40 9.00
N ILE A 136 5.63 -25.71 8.41
CA ILE A 136 4.20 -25.99 8.51
C ILE A 136 3.57 -25.90 7.12
N GLU A 137 2.37 -26.40 6.96
CA GLU A 137 1.61 -26.22 5.73
C GLU A 137 1.41 -24.74 5.44
N GLN A 138 1.67 -24.34 4.19
CA GLN A 138 1.56 -22.95 3.75
C GLN A 138 0.69 -22.83 2.48
N PRO A 139 -0.65 -22.93 2.62
CA PRO A 139 -1.55 -23.00 1.45
C PRO A 139 -1.54 -21.74 0.59
N ILE A 140 -1.09 -20.61 1.15
CA ILE A 140 -1.02 -19.33 0.45
C ILE A 140 0.40 -18.94 0.01
N MET A 141 1.29 -19.92 -0.17
CA MET A 141 2.69 -19.67 -0.55
C MET A 141 2.81 -18.76 -1.79
N LYS A 142 1.96 -18.98 -2.80
CA LYS A 142 1.95 -18.17 -4.02
C LYS A 142 1.62 -16.69 -3.74
N ASN A 143 0.69 -16.44 -2.82
CA ASN A 143 0.33 -15.08 -2.39
C ASN A 143 1.48 -14.43 -1.61
N LEU A 144 2.13 -15.18 -0.71
CA LEU A 144 3.27 -14.69 0.06
C LEU A 144 4.49 -14.37 -0.82
N LEU A 145 4.70 -15.13 -1.89
CA LEU A 145 5.74 -14.85 -2.89
C LEU A 145 5.36 -13.75 -3.87
N ALA A 146 4.12 -13.23 -3.82
CA ALA A 146 3.67 -12.03 -4.49
C ALA A 146 3.72 -10.79 -3.60
N GLU A 147 3.93 -10.96 -2.30
CA GLU A 147 4.06 -9.85 -1.35
C GLU A 147 5.32 -9.03 -1.67
N PRO A 148 5.27 -7.69 -1.69
CA PRO A 148 6.39 -6.85 -2.10
C PRO A 148 7.69 -7.01 -1.30
N TYR A 149 7.66 -7.53 -0.08
CA TYR A 149 8.90 -7.88 0.63
C TYR A 149 9.71 -8.95 -0.13
N ALA A 150 9.04 -9.81 -0.90
CA ALA A 150 9.64 -10.91 -1.66
C ALA A 150 10.21 -10.48 -3.02
N VAL A 151 10.45 -9.19 -3.25
CA VAL A 151 11.17 -8.69 -4.43
C VAL A 151 12.52 -9.39 -4.54
N ILE A 152 12.79 -9.92 -5.72
CA ILE A 152 14.05 -10.57 -6.03
C ILE A 152 15.11 -9.52 -6.37
N VAL A 153 16.21 -9.54 -5.61
CA VAL A 153 17.35 -8.65 -5.80
C VAL A 153 18.64 -9.46 -5.95
N ASP A 154 19.58 -8.96 -6.73
CA ASP A 154 20.92 -9.52 -6.74
C ASP A 154 21.65 -9.11 -5.45
N VAL A 155 22.03 -10.10 -4.64
CA VAL A 155 22.66 -9.89 -3.32
C VAL A 155 24.17 -9.96 -3.34
N GLU A 156 24.79 -10.16 -4.50
CA GLU A 156 26.23 -10.29 -4.66
C GLU A 156 26.92 -8.93 -4.80
N GLY A 157 28.09 -8.80 -4.19
CA GLY A 157 28.95 -7.62 -4.28
C GLY A 157 28.29 -6.32 -3.79
N LYS A 158 28.40 -5.25 -4.58
CA LYS A 158 27.81 -3.94 -4.26
C LYS A 158 26.30 -3.87 -4.48
N ALA A 159 25.70 -4.94 -4.99
CA ALA A 159 24.29 -5.01 -5.32
C ALA A 159 23.35 -5.00 -4.09
N ALA A 160 23.86 -5.28 -2.89
CA ALA A 160 23.10 -5.33 -1.65
C ALA A 160 22.91 -3.96 -0.98
N SER A 161 22.90 -2.86 -1.76
CA SER A 161 22.68 -1.51 -1.22
C SER A 161 21.21 -1.25 -0.95
N ASP A 162 20.88 -0.75 0.24
CA ASP A 162 19.53 -0.27 0.61
C ASP A 162 19.08 0.99 -0.17
N LYS A 163 20.04 1.75 -0.72
CA LYS A 163 19.77 2.97 -1.50
C LYS A 163 19.59 2.72 -3.00
N ALA A 164 20.15 1.62 -3.51
CA ALA A 164 20.10 1.27 -4.93
C ALA A 164 20.12 -0.26 -5.10
N PRO A 165 19.06 -0.97 -4.68
CA PRO A 165 18.97 -2.42 -4.87
C PRO A 165 19.00 -2.75 -6.37
N VAL A 166 19.69 -3.82 -6.74
CA VAL A 166 19.72 -4.32 -8.11
C VAL A 166 18.59 -5.31 -8.30
N GLY A 167 17.52 -4.83 -8.87
CA GLY A 167 16.33 -5.61 -9.21
C GLY A 167 16.31 -6.08 -10.65
N THR A 168 15.13 -6.52 -11.09
CA THR A 168 14.86 -7.03 -12.44
C THR A 168 13.92 -6.13 -13.23
N GLY A 169 13.42 -5.07 -12.62
CA GLY A 169 12.36 -4.22 -13.18
C GLY A 169 12.80 -3.29 -14.31
N PRO A 170 11.84 -2.60 -14.94
CA PRO A 170 12.09 -1.73 -16.10
C PRO A 170 12.89 -0.47 -15.80
N PHE A 171 13.08 -0.11 -14.53
CA PHE A 171 13.81 1.09 -14.12
C PHE A 171 14.84 0.75 -13.05
N LEU A 172 16.03 1.32 -13.19
CA LEU A 172 17.10 1.26 -12.18
C LEU A 172 17.24 2.60 -11.46
N ILE A 173 17.68 2.54 -10.20
CA ILE A 173 17.88 3.74 -9.39
C ILE A 173 19.20 4.40 -9.78
N LYS A 174 19.14 5.64 -10.24
CA LYS A 174 20.30 6.48 -10.51
C LYS A 174 20.72 7.26 -9.27
N THR A 175 19.76 7.90 -8.64
CA THR A 175 19.96 8.63 -7.38
C THR A 175 18.78 8.37 -6.46
N TYR A 176 19.05 8.33 -5.17
CA TYR A 176 18.06 8.22 -4.12
C TYR A 176 18.46 9.11 -2.94
N THR A 177 17.61 10.07 -2.60
CA THR A 177 17.82 10.99 -1.49
C THR A 177 16.60 10.92 -0.58
N PRO A 178 16.73 10.37 0.63
CA PRO A 178 15.62 10.34 1.60
C PRO A 178 14.94 11.68 1.75
N GLU A 179 13.62 11.70 1.94
CA GLU A 179 12.79 12.89 2.13
C GLU A 179 12.85 13.93 1.00
N THR A 180 13.46 13.61 -0.12
CA THR A 180 13.58 14.48 -1.30
C THR A 180 13.02 13.85 -2.54
N GLY A 181 13.55 12.69 -2.93
CA GLY A 181 13.13 11.99 -4.14
C GLY A 181 14.17 11.04 -4.70
N ALA A 182 13.89 10.58 -5.91
CA ALA A 182 14.75 9.65 -6.64
C ALA A 182 14.74 9.95 -8.13
N THR A 183 15.84 9.61 -8.80
CA THR A 183 15.92 9.57 -10.25
C THR A 183 16.08 8.12 -10.69
N LEU A 184 15.21 7.68 -11.58
CA LEU A 184 15.20 6.36 -12.16
C LEU A 184 15.54 6.46 -13.64
N GLU A 185 16.36 5.55 -14.15
CA GLU A 185 16.66 5.41 -15.57
C GLU A 185 16.08 4.11 -16.12
N ALA A 186 15.58 4.13 -17.36
CA ALA A 186 15.09 2.94 -18.03
C ALA A 186 16.19 1.88 -18.15
N TYR A 187 15.85 0.64 -17.80
CA TYR A 187 16.72 -0.51 -18.02
C TYR A 187 16.53 -1.05 -19.44
N GLU A 188 17.55 -0.85 -20.30
CA GLU A 188 17.46 -1.17 -21.72
C GLU A 188 17.18 -2.65 -22.02
N ASN A 189 17.70 -3.55 -21.18
CA ASN A 189 17.58 -4.99 -21.33
C ASN A 189 16.46 -5.61 -20.48
N TYR A 190 15.44 -4.80 -20.17
CA TYR A 190 14.29 -5.30 -19.41
C TYR A 190 13.55 -6.39 -20.18
N TRP A 191 13.36 -7.54 -19.56
CA TRP A 191 12.73 -8.73 -20.17
C TRP A 191 11.29 -8.48 -20.66
N GLY A 192 10.56 -7.58 -20.02
CA GLY A 192 9.18 -7.19 -20.37
C GLY A 192 9.08 -6.16 -21.51
N GLY A 193 10.20 -5.82 -22.15
CA GLY A 193 10.28 -4.84 -23.22
C GLY A 193 10.72 -3.46 -22.79
N LYS A 194 11.18 -2.65 -23.72
CA LYS A 194 11.72 -1.31 -23.45
C LYS A 194 10.67 -0.38 -22.86
N ALA A 195 11.04 0.33 -21.79
CA ALA A 195 10.21 1.38 -21.23
C ALA A 195 9.97 2.52 -22.24
N LYS A 196 8.76 3.09 -22.24
CA LYS A 196 8.38 4.18 -23.16
C LYS A 196 9.02 5.52 -22.80
N VAL A 197 9.51 5.67 -21.58
CA VAL A 197 10.20 6.86 -21.09
C VAL A 197 11.62 6.50 -20.68
N ALA A 198 12.56 7.41 -20.91
CA ALA A 198 13.97 7.18 -20.59
C ALA A 198 14.28 7.38 -19.11
N GLN A 199 13.54 8.27 -18.45
CA GLN A 199 13.80 8.65 -17.07
C GLN A 199 12.49 8.93 -16.32
N VAL A 200 12.46 8.56 -15.03
CA VAL A 200 11.40 8.94 -14.11
C VAL A 200 12.03 9.70 -12.94
N GLN A 201 11.50 10.88 -12.64
CA GLN A 201 11.84 11.61 -11.43
C GLN A 201 10.73 11.44 -10.40
N ILE A 202 11.09 10.97 -9.23
CA ILE A 202 10.20 10.92 -8.07
C ILE A 202 10.46 12.15 -7.21
N LYS A 203 9.42 12.95 -6.95
CA LYS A 203 9.44 14.07 -6.01
C LYS A 203 8.57 13.75 -4.80
N TYR A 204 9.12 13.96 -3.62
CA TYR A 204 8.38 13.81 -2.37
C TYR A 204 7.80 15.15 -1.91
N PHE A 205 6.54 15.12 -1.47
CA PHE A 205 5.81 16.23 -0.90
C PHE A 205 5.36 15.86 0.50
N SER A 206 5.97 16.42 1.52
CA SER A 206 5.58 16.20 2.92
C SER A 206 4.22 16.83 3.25
N ASP A 207 3.87 17.92 2.56
CA ASP A 207 2.55 18.53 2.62
C ASP A 207 1.67 18.03 1.48
N PRO A 208 0.61 17.25 1.77
CA PRO A 208 -0.32 16.75 0.75
C PRO A 208 -1.04 17.86 -0.04
N THR A 209 -1.13 19.07 0.48
CA THR A 209 -1.78 20.19 -0.23
C THR A 209 -0.87 20.75 -1.33
N ALA A 210 0.44 20.73 -1.15
CA ALA A 210 1.42 21.19 -2.12
C ALA A 210 1.44 20.35 -3.41
N ILE A 211 1.11 19.07 -3.33
CA ILE A 211 1.15 18.16 -4.49
C ILE A 211 0.12 18.55 -5.56
N SER A 212 -1.04 19.08 -5.14
CA SER A 212 -2.08 19.56 -6.06
C SER A 212 -1.59 20.82 -6.82
N ALA A 213 -0.93 21.74 -6.13
CA ALA A 213 -0.35 22.93 -6.76
C ALA A 213 0.77 22.57 -7.75
N ALA A 214 1.62 21.61 -7.39
CA ALA A 214 2.70 21.12 -8.26
C ALA A 214 2.15 20.48 -9.55
N LEU A 215 1.02 19.74 -9.46
CA LEU A 215 0.37 19.20 -10.64
C LEU A 215 -0.24 20.29 -11.54
N GLN A 216 -0.90 21.28 -10.95
CA GLN A 216 -1.51 22.40 -11.68
C GLN A 216 -0.45 23.28 -12.37
N SER A 217 0.67 23.54 -11.70
CA SER A 217 1.80 24.31 -12.27
C SER A 217 2.64 23.52 -13.27
N LYS A 218 2.35 22.23 -13.47
CA LYS A 218 3.13 21.31 -14.30
C LYS A 218 4.57 21.10 -13.79
N GLU A 219 4.81 21.31 -12.51
CA GLU A 219 6.05 20.91 -11.85
C GLU A 219 6.20 19.40 -11.79
N VAL A 220 5.06 18.68 -11.70
CA VAL A 220 4.97 17.24 -11.85
C VAL A 220 3.96 16.88 -12.95
N ASP A 221 4.21 15.77 -13.64
CA ASP A 221 3.36 15.26 -14.72
C ASP A 221 2.25 14.36 -14.20
N ALA A 222 2.50 13.68 -13.07
CA ALA A 222 1.56 12.81 -12.40
C ALA A 222 1.73 12.88 -10.88
N VAL A 223 0.70 12.49 -10.15
CA VAL A 223 0.73 12.44 -8.68
C VAL A 223 0.13 11.13 -8.17
N TYR A 224 0.67 10.66 -7.05
CA TYR A 224 0.14 9.56 -6.26
C TYR A 224 -0.12 10.05 -4.83
N GLY A 225 -1.33 9.81 -4.31
CA GLY A 225 -1.69 10.28 -2.97
C GLY A 225 -2.33 11.67 -2.96
N LEU A 226 -3.04 12.06 -4.05
CA LEU A 226 -3.80 13.30 -4.09
C LEU A 226 -4.86 13.33 -2.98
N PRO A 227 -4.97 14.44 -2.20
CA PRO A 227 -6.01 14.57 -1.20
C PRO A 227 -7.42 14.44 -1.80
N TYR A 228 -8.31 13.73 -1.13
CA TYR A 228 -9.66 13.47 -1.61
C TYR A 228 -10.48 14.74 -1.85
N ALA A 229 -10.24 15.79 -1.06
CA ALA A 229 -10.88 17.09 -1.25
C ALA A 229 -10.66 17.68 -2.66
N ASN A 230 -9.52 17.39 -3.28
CA ASN A 230 -9.17 17.89 -4.61
C ASN A 230 -9.67 16.98 -5.75
N LEU A 231 -9.95 15.70 -5.47
CA LEU A 231 -10.25 14.69 -6.47
C LEU A 231 -11.44 15.07 -7.37
N ALA A 232 -12.50 15.62 -6.77
CA ALA A 232 -13.73 16.00 -7.49
C ALA A 232 -13.50 17.10 -8.55
N SER A 233 -12.57 18.03 -8.31
CA SER A 233 -12.21 19.08 -9.28
C SER A 233 -11.46 18.50 -10.48
N TYR A 234 -10.51 17.62 -10.23
CA TYR A 234 -9.75 16.94 -11.29
C TYR A 234 -10.63 16.01 -12.12
N LYS A 235 -11.60 15.31 -11.51
CA LYS A 235 -12.57 14.47 -12.24
C LYS A 235 -13.43 15.25 -13.25
N LYS A 236 -13.63 16.56 -13.01
CA LYS A 236 -14.41 17.45 -13.90
C LYS A 236 -13.56 18.12 -14.96
N ASP A 237 -12.26 18.11 -14.85
CA ASP A 237 -11.33 18.77 -15.78
C ASP A 237 -10.75 17.77 -16.77
N SER A 238 -11.13 17.89 -18.04
CA SER A 238 -10.69 17.00 -19.12
C SER A 238 -9.19 17.06 -19.44
N GLN A 239 -8.46 18.02 -18.89
CA GLN A 239 -7.00 18.10 -18.99
C GLN A 239 -6.29 17.01 -18.18
N TYR A 240 -6.97 16.44 -17.18
CA TYR A 240 -6.41 15.42 -16.29
C TYR A 240 -7.03 14.05 -16.57
N LYS A 241 -6.18 13.04 -16.50
CA LYS A 241 -6.61 11.64 -16.54
C LYS A 241 -6.46 11.03 -15.16
N ILE A 242 -7.54 10.49 -14.63
CA ILE A 242 -7.55 9.81 -13.34
C ILE A 242 -7.53 8.30 -13.59
N SER A 243 -6.59 7.62 -12.94
CA SER A 243 -6.56 6.16 -12.84
C SER A 243 -6.94 5.78 -11.42
N GLU A 244 -8.10 5.17 -11.28
CA GLU A 244 -8.68 4.77 -10.00
C GLU A 244 -9.15 3.32 -10.09
N LYS A 245 -8.75 2.50 -9.13
CA LYS A 245 -9.13 1.10 -9.04
C LYS A 245 -9.40 0.74 -7.59
N GLU A 246 -10.43 -0.04 -7.35
CA GLU A 246 -10.65 -0.69 -6.07
C GLU A 246 -9.51 -1.66 -5.78
N GLY A 247 -8.98 -1.61 -4.57
CA GLY A 247 -7.85 -2.44 -4.14
C GLY A 247 -8.19 -3.24 -2.90
N GLY A 248 -7.24 -4.04 -2.44
CA GLY A 248 -7.37 -4.86 -1.24
C GLY A 248 -7.24 -4.12 0.09
N ARG A 249 -6.97 -2.80 0.08
CA ARG A 249 -6.81 -2.03 1.31
C ARG A 249 -8.16 -1.68 1.92
N TYR A 250 -8.32 -1.96 3.20
CA TYR A 250 -9.46 -1.51 3.98
C TYR A 250 -9.02 -0.64 5.16
N LEU A 251 -9.92 0.22 5.63
CA LEU A 251 -9.76 1.02 6.83
C LEU A 251 -10.58 0.38 7.94
N SER A 252 -9.96 0.16 9.09
CA SER A 252 -10.62 -0.43 10.25
C SER A 252 -10.19 0.25 11.54
N TYR A 253 -11.02 0.13 12.58
CA TYR A 253 -10.63 0.40 13.95
C TYR A 253 -10.08 -0.88 14.58
N VAL A 254 -8.97 -0.75 15.31
CA VAL A 254 -8.39 -1.82 16.11
C VAL A 254 -8.55 -1.42 17.57
N TYR A 255 -9.13 -2.30 18.36
CA TYR A 255 -9.42 -2.03 19.76
C TYR A 255 -8.26 -2.42 20.67
N ASN A 256 -7.86 -1.49 21.57
CA ASN A 256 -6.95 -1.82 22.66
C ASN A 256 -7.73 -2.41 23.83
N PHE A 257 -7.66 -3.71 24.00
CA PHE A 257 -8.38 -4.44 25.07
C PHE A 257 -7.90 -4.14 26.50
N GLU A 258 -6.81 -3.38 26.67
CA GLU A 258 -6.42 -2.88 28.00
C GLU A 258 -7.34 -1.74 28.47
N ASN A 259 -8.05 -1.08 27.55
CA ASN A 259 -9.08 -0.13 27.92
C ASN A 259 -10.35 -0.90 28.34
N PRO A 260 -10.85 -0.71 29.59
CA PRO A 260 -11.94 -1.52 30.13
C PRO A 260 -13.27 -1.37 29.36
N TYR A 261 -13.51 -0.23 28.73
CA TYR A 261 -14.75 -0.02 27.96
C TYR A 261 -14.71 -0.81 26.66
N VAL A 262 -13.63 -0.70 25.89
CA VAL A 262 -13.52 -1.43 24.63
C VAL A 262 -13.19 -2.91 24.82
N ALA A 263 -12.83 -3.35 26.02
CA ALA A 263 -12.75 -4.77 26.39
C ALA A 263 -14.13 -5.41 26.51
N ASP A 264 -15.19 -4.63 26.77
CA ASP A 264 -16.58 -5.09 26.83
C ASP A 264 -17.11 -5.36 25.41
N ASP A 265 -17.55 -6.60 25.14
CA ASP A 265 -18.10 -7.01 23.86
C ASP A 265 -19.32 -6.19 23.44
N GLN A 266 -20.22 -5.92 24.38
CA GLN A 266 -21.42 -5.14 24.12
C GLN A 266 -21.07 -3.71 23.70
N PHE A 267 -20.15 -3.08 24.41
CA PHE A 267 -19.70 -1.72 24.08
C PHE A 267 -19.09 -1.63 22.66
N ARG A 268 -18.30 -2.63 22.25
CA ARG A 268 -17.76 -2.69 20.88
C ARG A 268 -18.87 -2.83 19.82
N GLN A 269 -19.88 -3.68 20.07
CA GLN A 269 -21.03 -3.82 19.16
C GLN A 269 -21.81 -2.51 19.06
N ASP A 270 -21.94 -1.77 20.14
CA ASP A 270 -22.58 -0.46 20.17
C ASP A 270 -21.78 0.55 19.34
N LEU A 271 -20.46 0.55 19.48
CA LEU A 271 -19.58 1.38 18.65
C LEU A 271 -19.69 1.06 17.15
N ASP A 272 -19.83 -0.20 16.76
CA ASP A 272 -20.00 -0.60 15.37
C ASP A 272 -21.28 0.00 14.75
N THR A 273 -22.34 0.18 15.54
CA THR A 273 -23.58 0.82 15.08
C THR A 273 -23.46 2.32 14.84
N LEU A 274 -22.36 2.93 15.29
CA LEU A 274 -22.05 4.36 15.12
C LEU A 274 -21.20 4.66 13.89
N VAL A 275 -20.67 3.65 13.20
CA VAL A 275 -19.85 3.87 12.01
C VAL A 275 -20.72 4.08 10.78
N ASP A 276 -20.93 5.33 10.39
CA ASP A 276 -21.66 5.69 9.15
C ASP A 276 -20.74 5.52 7.92
N LYS A 277 -20.56 4.27 7.52
CA LYS A 277 -19.69 3.89 6.39
C LYS A 277 -20.08 4.62 5.10
N LYS A 278 -21.38 4.86 4.87
CA LYS A 278 -21.88 5.56 3.69
C LYS A 278 -21.43 7.03 3.68
N THR A 279 -21.65 7.75 4.76
CA THR A 279 -21.21 9.15 4.88
C THR A 279 -19.69 9.26 4.79
N TYR A 280 -18.96 8.33 5.38
CA TYR A 280 -17.48 8.31 5.27
C TYR A 280 -17.04 8.18 3.82
N THR A 281 -17.55 7.19 3.10
CA THR A 281 -17.10 6.91 1.73
C THR A 281 -17.58 7.96 0.73
N GLU A 282 -18.83 8.39 0.79
CA GLU A 282 -19.42 9.35 -0.17
C GLU A 282 -19.01 10.79 0.12
N SER A 283 -19.09 11.22 1.38
CA SER A 283 -18.93 12.62 1.76
C SER A 283 -17.49 12.97 2.17
N LEU A 284 -16.89 12.21 3.10
CA LEU A 284 -15.55 12.49 3.59
C LEU A 284 -14.47 12.11 2.56
N PHE A 285 -14.58 10.91 1.98
CA PHE A 285 -13.61 10.40 1.02
C PHE A 285 -13.97 10.71 -0.44
N LYS A 286 -15.04 11.51 -0.66
CA LYS A 286 -15.46 12.00 -1.98
C LYS A 286 -15.64 10.88 -3.03
N GLY A 287 -16.12 9.72 -2.60
CA GLY A 287 -16.29 8.55 -3.46
C GLY A 287 -15.00 7.80 -3.81
N ALA A 288 -13.89 8.09 -3.13
CA ALA A 288 -12.62 7.38 -3.32
C ALA A 288 -12.52 6.04 -2.57
N ALA A 289 -13.58 5.66 -1.88
CA ALA A 289 -13.71 4.39 -1.16
C ALA A 289 -15.14 3.85 -1.29
N VAL A 290 -15.32 2.58 -0.96
CA VAL A 290 -16.63 1.92 -0.90
C VAL A 290 -16.93 1.47 0.53
N PRO A 291 -18.22 1.43 0.95
CA PRO A 291 -18.58 0.92 2.27
C PRO A 291 -18.15 -0.55 2.43
N ALA A 292 -17.31 -0.83 3.42
CA ALA A 292 -16.86 -2.18 3.68
C ALA A 292 -17.98 -3.03 4.31
N THR A 293 -18.12 -4.28 3.84
CA THR A 293 -19.03 -5.26 4.44
C THR A 293 -18.35 -6.10 5.52
N GLY A 294 -17.03 -6.12 5.53
CA GLY A 294 -16.20 -6.84 6.48
C GLY A 294 -14.71 -6.53 6.27
N PRO A 295 -13.81 -7.29 6.87
CA PRO A 295 -12.37 -7.07 6.74
C PRO A 295 -11.79 -7.54 5.39
N ILE A 296 -12.59 -8.19 4.57
CA ILE A 296 -12.20 -8.69 3.26
C ILE A 296 -12.86 -7.80 2.20
N PRO A 297 -12.10 -7.25 1.22
CA PRO A 297 -12.64 -6.40 0.16
C PRO A 297 -13.79 -7.07 -0.60
N SER A 298 -14.79 -6.27 -0.97
CA SER A 298 -15.99 -6.74 -1.68
C SER A 298 -15.71 -7.38 -3.05
N SER A 299 -14.52 -7.12 -3.61
CA SER A 299 -14.04 -7.75 -4.85
C SER A 299 -13.57 -9.20 -4.69
N SER A 300 -13.45 -9.69 -3.46
CA SER A 300 -13.02 -11.07 -3.17
C SER A 300 -14.20 -12.02 -3.04
N ASP A 301 -14.02 -13.25 -3.52
CA ASP A 301 -15.00 -14.34 -3.37
C ASP A 301 -15.28 -14.73 -1.90
N PHE A 302 -14.41 -14.29 -0.98
CA PHE A 302 -14.56 -14.54 0.46
C PHE A 302 -15.21 -13.37 1.21
N ALA A 303 -15.61 -12.31 0.51
CA ALA A 303 -16.24 -11.15 1.12
C ALA A 303 -17.64 -11.49 1.65
N LEU A 304 -18.06 -10.77 2.68
CA LEU A 304 -19.45 -10.83 3.13
C LEU A 304 -20.35 -10.06 2.16
N ASP A 305 -21.49 -10.60 1.85
CA ASP A 305 -22.48 -9.95 0.95
C ASP A 305 -23.01 -8.64 1.51
N LYS A 306 -23.07 -8.53 2.84
CA LYS A 306 -23.56 -7.32 3.53
C LYS A 306 -22.93 -7.17 4.92
N SER A 307 -22.95 -5.95 5.40
CA SER A 307 -22.45 -5.60 6.73
C SER A 307 -23.25 -6.31 7.83
N VAL A 308 -22.56 -6.78 8.87
CA VAL A 308 -23.17 -7.40 10.05
C VAL A 308 -23.90 -6.35 10.88
N HIS A 309 -23.36 -5.13 10.96
CA HIS A 309 -23.93 -4.02 11.71
C HIS A 309 -24.29 -2.86 10.77
N GLU A 310 -25.46 -2.28 11.00
CA GLU A 310 -25.94 -1.10 10.28
C GLU A 310 -25.82 0.13 11.15
N PHE A 311 -25.48 1.27 10.54
CA PHE A 311 -25.46 2.57 11.21
C PHE A 311 -26.83 2.94 11.77
N ASN A 312 -26.90 3.13 13.08
CA ASN A 312 -28.14 3.51 13.76
C ASN A 312 -27.87 4.13 15.13
N VAL A 313 -27.87 5.47 15.19
CA VAL A 313 -27.58 6.24 16.40
C VAL A 313 -28.56 5.96 17.53
N GLU A 314 -29.87 5.88 17.24
CA GLU A 314 -30.89 5.63 18.26
C GLU A 314 -30.79 4.22 18.85
N LYS A 315 -30.44 3.24 18.00
CA LYS A 315 -30.13 1.88 18.49
C LYS A 315 -28.92 1.88 19.40
N ALA A 316 -27.85 2.60 19.03
CA ALA A 316 -26.64 2.70 19.85
C ALA A 316 -26.95 3.34 21.22
N LYS A 317 -27.70 4.45 21.25
CA LYS A 317 -28.11 5.09 22.52
C LYS A 317 -28.87 4.12 23.43
N LYS A 318 -29.84 3.37 22.85
CA LYS A 318 -30.61 2.38 23.60
C LYS A 318 -29.74 1.26 24.16
N LEU A 319 -28.86 0.71 23.35
CA LEU A 319 -27.95 -0.37 23.76
C LEU A 319 -26.98 0.09 24.88
N LEU A 320 -26.45 1.30 24.77
CA LEU A 320 -25.61 1.91 25.81
C LEU A 320 -26.38 2.09 27.11
N ASP A 321 -27.66 2.57 27.04
CA ASP A 321 -28.53 2.70 28.23
C ASP A 321 -28.80 1.34 28.90
N GLU A 322 -29.09 0.29 28.10
CA GLU A 322 -29.35 -1.07 28.57
C GLU A 322 -28.10 -1.70 29.19
N ALA A 323 -26.91 -1.40 28.66
CA ALA A 323 -25.63 -1.82 29.20
C ALA A 323 -25.16 -1.03 30.44
N GLY A 324 -25.94 -0.03 30.87
CA GLY A 324 -25.68 0.77 32.05
C GLY A 324 -24.72 1.94 31.84
N TYR A 325 -24.47 2.33 30.60
CA TYR A 325 -23.74 3.56 30.27
C TYR A 325 -24.76 4.71 30.21
N LYS A 326 -24.83 5.56 31.24
CA LYS A 326 -25.85 6.61 31.39
C LYS A 326 -25.22 7.92 31.78
N ASP A 327 -25.75 9.03 31.28
CA ASP A 327 -25.47 10.37 31.77
C ASP A 327 -26.22 10.55 33.11
N THR A 328 -25.49 10.51 34.21
CA THR A 328 -26.05 10.54 35.58
C THR A 328 -25.94 11.90 36.25
N ASP A 329 -25.05 12.77 35.76
CA ASP A 329 -24.81 14.10 36.33
C ASP A 329 -25.35 15.24 35.40
N GLY A 330 -25.78 14.91 34.19
CA GLY A 330 -26.40 15.84 33.23
C GLY A 330 -25.40 16.69 32.45
N ASP A 331 -24.13 16.30 32.40
CA ASP A 331 -23.10 17.02 31.63
C ASP A 331 -23.09 16.70 30.14
N GLY A 332 -23.91 15.75 29.71
CA GLY A 332 -24.04 15.31 28.33
C GLY A 332 -23.13 14.14 27.97
N TYR A 333 -22.36 13.63 28.92
CA TYR A 333 -21.53 12.44 28.75
C TYR A 333 -22.01 11.30 29.64
N ARG A 334 -21.73 10.09 29.21
CA ARG A 334 -22.14 8.86 29.92
C ARG A 334 -21.11 8.46 30.94
N GLU A 335 -21.57 7.95 32.07
CA GLU A 335 -20.78 7.28 33.10
C GLU A 335 -21.07 5.79 33.09
N LYS A 336 -20.09 5.02 33.51
CA LYS A 336 -20.17 3.62 33.92
C LYS A 336 -19.54 3.45 35.29
N ASP A 337 -20.30 2.90 36.22
CA ASP A 337 -19.83 2.70 37.60
C ASP A 337 -19.29 4.00 38.28
N GLY A 338 -19.94 5.13 37.96
CA GLY A 338 -19.59 6.44 38.49
C GLY A 338 -18.37 7.12 37.85
N GLN A 339 -17.87 6.57 36.74
CA GLN A 339 -16.76 7.16 36.01
C GLN A 339 -17.21 7.54 34.59
N LYS A 340 -16.81 8.73 34.13
CA LYS A 340 -17.05 9.19 32.77
C LYS A 340 -16.40 8.24 31.76
N VAL A 341 -17.16 7.83 30.78
CA VAL A 341 -16.70 7.00 29.67
C VAL A 341 -15.89 7.85 28.70
N SER A 342 -14.59 7.58 28.64
CA SER A 342 -13.68 8.26 27.72
C SER A 342 -12.83 7.25 26.96
N ILE A 343 -12.68 7.47 25.64
CA ILE A 343 -11.82 6.67 24.78
C ILE A 343 -10.84 7.56 24.03
N GLU A 344 -9.66 7.03 23.74
CA GLU A 344 -8.67 7.68 22.90
C GLU A 344 -8.71 7.11 21.49
N LEU A 345 -8.83 7.98 20.48
CA LEU A 345 -8.75 7.65 19.07
C LEU A 345 -7.35 7.94 18.57
N LEU A 346 -6.59 6.90 18.29
CA LEU A 346 -5.25 7.02 17.74
C LEU A 346 -5.31 7.26 16.23
N SER A 347 -4.56 8.22 15.74
CA SER A 347 -4.46 8.56 14.31
C SER A 347 -3.05 8.91 13.90
N PHE A 348 -2.71 8.65 12.65
CA PHE A 348 -1.47 9.10 12.02
C PHE A 348 -1.77 9.79 10.69
N THR A 349 -0.88 10.72 10.28
CA THR A 349 -1.15 11.60 9.13
C THR A 349 -0.71 11.04 7.77
N ARG A 350 -0.02 9.91 7.77
CA ARG A 350 0.52 9.29 6.55
C ARG A 350 -0.54 9.01 5.47
N LEU A 351 -1.75 8.67 5.88
CA LEU A 351 -2.89 8.42 5.00
C LEU A 351 -3.91 9.54 5.16
N PRO A 352 -4.33 10.24 4.10
CA PRO A 352 -5.22 11.40 4.19
C PRO A 352 -6.60 11.09 4.75
N GLU A 353 -7.06 9.85 4.66
CA GLU A 353 -8.34 9.39 5.21
C GLU A 353 -8.35 9.26 6.74
N MET A 354 -7.21 8.97 7.36
CA MET A 354 -7.15 8.69 8.80
C MET A 354 -7.59 9.86 9.68
N PRO A 355 -7.04 11.08 9.53
CA PRO A 355 -7.50 12.23 10.31
C PRO A 355 -8.99 12.51 10.12
N LEU A 356 -9.50 12.40 8.89
CA LEU A 356 -10.91 12.62 8.57
C LEU A 356 -11.82 11.59 9.28
N ALA A 357 -11.42 10.31 9.27
CA ALA A 357 -12.20 9.25 9.91
C ALA A 357 -12.28 9.43 11.44
N VAL A 358 -11.16 9.72 12.11
CA VAL A 358 -11.18 9.88 13.58
C VAL A 358 -11.91 11.13 14.04
N GLU A 359 -11.83 12.24 13.27
CA GLU A 359 -12.59 13.46 13.56
C GLU A 359 -14.10 13.22 13.43
N ALA A 360 -14.54 12.50 12.39
CA ALA A 360 -15.94 12.10 12.23
C ALA A 360 -16.41 11.16 13.36
N SER A 361 -15.57 10.19 13.73
CA SER A 361 -15.87 9.26 14.83
C SER A 361 -15.97 9.98 16.19
N GLN A 362 -15.09 10.94 16.46
CA GLN A 362 -15.17 11.77 17.66
C GLN A 362 -16.53 12.48 17.75
N GLN A 363 -17.00 13.04 16.64
CA GLN A 363 -18.29 13.71 16.59
C GLN A 363 -19.47 12.73 16.82
N GLN A 364 -19.42 11.55 16.20
CA GLN A 364 -20.44 10.52 16.37
C GLN A 364 -20.49 9.99 17.80
N LEU A 365 -19.34 9.77 18.43
CA LEU A 365 -19.24 9.36 19.82
C LEU A 365 -19.84 10.41 20.76
N LYS A 366 -19.55 11.69 20.52
CA LYS A 366 -20.13 12.80 21.28
C LYS A 366 -21.65 12.84 21.18
N GLU A 367 -22.22 12.52 20.03
CA GLU A 367 -23.67 12.48 19.79
C GLU A 367 -24.40 11.46 20.69
N VAL A 368 -23.72 10.42 21.11
CA VAL A 368 -24.22 9.39 22.01
C VAL A 368 -23.68 9.54 23.45
N GLY A 369 -23.01 10.65 23.75
CA GLY A 369 -22.52 10.96 25.09
C GLY A 369 -21.25 10.21 25.49
N ILE A 370 -20.43 9.82 24.54
CA ILE A 370 -19.11 9.23 24.82
C ILE A 370 -18.04 10.28 24.55
N GLU A 371 -17.21 10.56 25.55
CA GLU A 371 -16.04 11.42 25.37
C GLU A 371 -14.99 10.70 24.52
N ALA A 372 -14.47 11.40 23.53
CA ALA A 372 -13.38 10.87 22.71
C ALA A 372 -12.29 11.93 22.51
N THR A 373 -11.05 11.54 22.74
CA THR A 373 -9.87 12.38 22.48
C THR A 373 -9.11 11.84 21.29
N ILE A 374 -8.55 12.74 20.45
CA ILE A 374 -7.75 12.34 19.27
C ILE A 374 -6.28 12.51 19.62
N LYS A 375 -5.53 11.44 19.50
CA LYS A 375 -4.07 11.44 19.61
C LYS A 375 -3.44 11.20 18.24
N LYS A 376 -2.72 12.22 17.75
CA LYS A 376 -1.96 12.13 16.50
C LYS A 376 -0.54 11.64 16.83
N VAL A 377 -0.10 10.61 16.11
CA VAL A 377 1.22 9.99 16.30
C VAL A 377 1.90 9.76 14.96
N GLU A 378 3.22 9.59 14.99
CA GLU A 378 3.97 9.09 13.84
C GLU A 378 3.72 7.59 13.66
N VAL A 379 3.78 7.11 12.41
CA VAL A 379 3.52 5.68 12.09
C VAL A 379 4.43 4.73 12.87
N SER A 380 5.66 5.15 13.13
CA SER A 380 6.63 4.35 13.91
C SER A 380 6.26 4.18 15.39
N ALA A 381 5.24 4.90 15.87
CA ALA A 381 4.77 4.84 17.27
C ALA A 381 3.49 3.98 17.42
N VAL A 382 3.04 3.35 16.35
CA VAL A 382 1.90 2.43 16.30
C VAL A 382 2.39 0.97 16.13
#